data_6908de0f82ce311ccaf3be2c4d43773e
#
_entry.id   6908de0f82ce311ccaf3be2c4d43773e
#
_cell.length_a   1.000
_cell.length_b   1.000
_cell.length_c   1.000
_cell.angle_alpha   90.00
_cell.angle_beta   90.00
_cell.angle_gamma   90.00
#
_symmetry.space_group_name_H-M   'P 1'
#
loop_
_entity.id
_entity.type
_entity.pdbx_description
1 polymer ?
#
loop_
_entity_poly.entity_id
_entity_poly.type
_entity_poly.pdbx_seq_one_letter_code
_entity_poly.pdbx_strand_id
1 'polypeptide(L)'
;MWERREIKKQGKRQFLRNWAAMIAVCFLLAFTGAEFAQSADFIGQFNPAAVLPDDQVVIQEVSLSNWELLLEWLHIDPMDGTHPMWAAAGQSVGPLFDTLTAPFSAFFALLERSDFAGWLDILLACAGIAGGVWFSVWVLSALTVGARRFFLESRVRDNISIAAMFTPFYRGNWWNVTKGMLLRSVYMILWTCTIIGFPVKLYAYRMVPYILAENPQAKPTEAIQLSRQMMNGNKWRCFVLDLTLYLHWAFLPTLLASILGTGIGMLTGRIVLCQSIATVAVGLLSLLFVNGYKSAAYTALYAALRQAQRDADAPLSSLFTVPAFGEAAPTGA
;
A
#
# COMPACT_ATOMS: atom_id res chain seq x y z
N MET A 1 3.24 28.25 -4.14
CA MET A 1 3.74 27.04 -4.86
C MET A 1 4.55 26.20 -3.88
N TRP A 2 4.24 24.91 -3.66
CA TRP A 2 4.91 24.10 -2.65
C TRP A 2 6.33 23.70 -3.06
N GLU A 3 7.24 23.58 -2.07
CA GLU A 3 8.63 23.18 -2.26
C GLU A 3 8.89 21.78 -1.69
N ARG A 4 9.64 20.95 -2.42
CA ARG A 4 9.97 19.56 -2.00
C ARG A 4 10.73 19.49 -0.69
N ARG A 5 11.64 20.44 -0.46
CA ARG A 5 12.42 20.51 0.79
C ARG A 5 11.53 20.76 1.99
N GLU A 6 10.56 21.66 1.84
CA GLU A 6 9.63 22.00 2.92
C GLU A 6 8.68 20.82 3.22
N ILE A 7 8.15 20.15 2.19
CA ILE A 7 7.33 18.93 2.37
C ILE A 7 8.10 17.85 3.14
N LYS A 8 9.35 17.57 2.75
CA LYS A 8 10.21 16.60 3.45
C LYS A 8 10.49 17.01 4.90
N LYS A 9 10.75 18.30 5.15
CA LYS A 9 11.02 18.84 6.50
C LYS A 9 9.78 18.75 7.39
N GLN A 10 8.60 19.09 6.87
CA GLN A 10 7.34 18.97 7.59
C GLN A 10 7.01 17.49 7.88
N GLY A 11 7.16 16.60 6.90
CA GLY A 11 6.98 15.15 7.09
C GLY A 11 7.93 14.59 8.16
N LYS A 12 9.20 14.98 8.16
CA LYS A 12 10.16 14.58 9.19
C LYS A 12 9.76 15.05 10.59
N ARG A 13 9.33 16.31 10.73
CA ARG A 13 8.86 16.86 12.02
C ARG A 13 7.62 16.13 12.51
N GLN A 14 6.66 15.90 11.64
CA GLN A 14 5.43 15.17 11.96
C GLN A 14 5.75 13.73 12.41
N PHE A 15 6.62 13.03 11.68
CA PHE A 15 7.04 11.68 12.01
C PHE A 15 7.74 11.63 13.38
N LEU A 16 8.73 12.47 13.62
CA LEU A 16 9.47 12.48 14.89
C LEU A 16 8.59 12.79 16.09
N ARG A 17 7.55 13.61 15.90
CA ARG A 17 6.63 13.99 16.98
C ARG A 17 5.70 12.84 17.40
N ASN A 18 5.27 12.00 16.45
CA ASN A 18 4.30 10.93 16.67
C ASN A 18 4.85 9.55 16.22
N TRP A 19 6.15 9.34 16.30
CA TRP A 19 6.83 8.20 15.67
C TRP A 19 6.25 6.84 16.08
N ALA A 20 5.99 6.62 17.37
CA ALA A 20 5.50 5.34 17.88
C ALA A 20 4.10 4.99 17.31
N ALA A 21 3.17 5.94 17.34
CA ALA A 21 1.83 5.74 16.79
C ALA A 21 1.85 5.57 15.27
N MET A 22 2.72 6.30 14.56
CA MET A 22 2.89 6.16 13.10
C MET A 22 3.46 4.80 12.73
N ILE A 23 4.45 4.29 13.47
CA ILE A 23 5.00 2.94 13.27
C ILE A 23 3.90 1.91 13.49
N ALA A 24 3.13 2.02 14.56
CA ALA A 24 2.06 1.08 14.86
C ALA A 24 0.99 1.05 13.76
N VAL A 25 0.60 2.21 13.23
CA VAL A 25 -0.35 2.30 12.11
C VAL A 25 0.24 1.70 10.83
N CYS A 26 1.51 2.00 10.51
CA CYS A 26 2.17 1.42 9.33
C CYS A 26 2.34 -0.10 9.46
N PHE A 27 2.65 -0.59 10.65
CA PHE A 27 2.72 -2.02 10.94
C PHE A 27 1.37 -2.70 10.72
N LEU A 28 0.29 -2.11 11.24
CA LEU A 28 -1.06 -2.63 11.08
C LEU A 28 -1.50 -2.63 9.62
N LEU A 29 -1.16 -1.60 8.85
CA LEU A 29 -1.41 -1.54 7.40
C LEU A 29 -0.62 -2.60 6.61
N ALA A 30 0.63 -2.83 6.98
CA ALA A 30 1.47 -3.86 6.37
C ALA A 30 0.96 -5.27 6.71
N PHE A 31 0.63 -5.50 7.98
CA PHE A 31 0.13 -6.79 8.45
C PHE A 31 -1.23 -7.16 7.84
N THR A 32 -2.12 -6.19 7.66
CA THR A 32 -3.44 -6.41 7.03
C THR A 32 -3.37 -6.49 5.50
N GLY A 33 -2.22 -6.21 4.89
CA GLY A 33 -2.07 -6.12 3.44
C GLY A 33 -2.75 -4.89 2.81
N ALA A 34 -3.25 -3.95 3.61
CA ALA A 34 -3.91 -2.74 3.13
C ALA A 34 -2.96 -1.80 2.40
N GLU A 35 -1.75 -1.65 2.94
CA GLU A 35 -0.64 -0.87 2.38
C GLU A 35 0.68 -1.40 2.93
N PHE A 36 1.78 -1.16 2.21
CA PHE A 36 3.13 -1.55 2.66
C PHE A 36 3.34 -3.06 2.84
N ALA A 37 2.51 -3.92 2.27
CA ALA A 37 2.65 -5.38 2.35
C ALA A 37 4.09 -5.82 1.97
N GLN A 38 4.66 -5.27 0.90
CA GLN A 38 6.04 -5.52 0.49
C GLN A 38 7.10 -5.20 1.57
N SER A 39 6.79 -4.30 2.52
CA SER A 39 7.70 -4.03 3.63
C SER A 39 7.64 -5.10 4.72
N ALA A 40 6.65 -5.99 4.68
CA ALA A 40 6.50 -7.12 5.59
C ALA A 40 6.97 -8.45 4.93
N ASP A 41 7.21 -8.47 3.62
CA ASP A 41 7.62 -9.66 2.85
C ASP A 41 8.95 -10.25 3.33
N PHE A 42 9.77 -9.45 4.03
CA PHE A 42 11.01 -9.95 4.64
C PHE A 42 10.76 -11.09 5.65
N ILE A 43 9.57 -11.14 6.24
CA ILE A 43 9.19 -12.21 7.19
C ILE A 43 9.12 -13.55 6.45
N GLY A 44 8.51 -13.55 5.24
CA GLY A 44 8.47 -14.75 4.39
C GLY A 44 9.79 -15.08 3.68
N GLN A 45 10.63 -14.05 3.46
CA GLN A 45 11.94 -14.22 2.84
C GLN A 45 13.03 -14.68 3.83
N PHE A 46 12.75 -14.63 5.13
CA PHE A 46 13.68 -15.18 6.12
C PHE A 46 13.69 -16.70 6.00
N ASN A 47 14.77 -17.23 5.44
CA ASN A 47 14.97 -18.68 5.29
C ASN A 47 15.70 -19.23 6.53
N PRO A 48 15.00 -19.87 7.46
CA PRO A 48 15.64 -20.47 8.63
C PRO A 48 16.64 -21.57 8.26
N ALA A 49 16.50 -22.20 7.10
CA ALA A 49 17.46 -23.20 6.59
C ALA A 49 18.83 -22.57 6.23
N ALA A 50 18.88 -21.25 5.99
CA ALA A 50 20.16 -20.56 5.79
C ALA A 50 21.06 -20.56 7.04
N VAL A 51 20.52 -20.88 8.20
CA VAL A 51 21.25 -21.00 9.47
C VAL A 51 21.86 -22.40 9.62
N LEU A 52 21.37 -23.42 8.87
CA LEU A 52 21.88 -24.78 8.89
C LEU A 52 23.20 -24.89 8.09
N PRO A 53 24.07 -25.85 8.43
CA PRO A 53 25.28 -26.11 7.65
C PRO A 53 24.98 -26.43 6.18
N ASP A 54 25.89 -26.03 5.27
CA ASP A 54 25.73 -26.10 3.81
C ASP A 54 25.52 -27.54 3.21
N ASP A 55 25.68 -28.57 3.99
CA ASP A 55 25.53 -29.98 3.59
C ASP A 55 24.06 -30.44 3.58
N GLN A 56 23.14 -29.62 4.05
CA GLN A 56 21.69 -29.86 3.89
C GLN A 56 21.10 -28.84 2.94
N VAL A 57 21.17 -29.10 1.65
CA VAL A 57 20.41 -28.36 0.65
C VAL A 57 18.91 -28.62 0.90
N VAL A 58 18.31 -27.85 1.77
CA VAL A 58 16.85 -27.79 1.82
C VAL A 58 16.41 -27.13 0.55
N ILE A 59 15.81 -27.89 -0.36
CA ILE A 59 15.08 -27.36 -1.51
C ILE A 59 14.09 -26.37 -0.92
N GLN A 60 14.34 -25.09 -1.17
CA GLN A 60 13.41 -24.02 -0.80
C GLN A 60 12.13 -24.33 -1.58
N GLU A 61 11.09 -24.79 -0.90
CA GLU A 61 9.76 -24.81 -1.49
C GLU A 61 9.48 -23.39 -1.90
N VAL A 62 9.49 -23.14 -3.20
CA VAL A 62 9.07 -21.85 -3.77
C VAL A 62 7.61 -21.72 -3.37
N SER A 63 7.31 -20.81 -2.46
CA SER A 63 5.93 -20.52 -2.11
C SER A 63 5.24 -19.99 -3.37
N LEU A 64 4.37 -20.82 -3.95
CA LEU A 64 3.57 -20.44 -5.11
C LEU A 64 2.76 -19.20 -4.76
N SER A 65 2.60 -18.32 -5.73
CA SER A 65 1.68 -17.19 -5.60
C SER A 65 0.23 -17.69 -5.53
N ASN A 66 -0.68 -16.91 -4.98
CA ASN A 66 -2.10 -17.29 -4.95
C ASN A 66 -2.67 -17.53 -6.36
N TRP A 67 -2.11 -16.84 -7.37
CA TRP A 67 -2.44 -17.06 -8.77
C TRP A 67 -1.95 -18.43 -9.27
N GLU A 68 -0.73 -18.79 -8.97
CA GLU A 68 -0.16 -20.10 -9.33
C GLU A 68 -0.87 -21.24 -8.62
N LEU A 69 -1.18 -21.09 -7.33
CA LEU A 69 -1.99 -22.05 -6.57
C LEU A 69 -3.39 -22.24 -7.19
N LEU A 70 -4.01 -21.15 -7.64
CA LEU A 70 -5.29 -21.24 -8.35
C LEU A 70 -5.18 -22.01 -9.66
N LEU A 71 -4.13 -21.74 -10.46
CA LEU A 71 -3.91 -22.43 -11.73
C LEU A 71 -3.62 -23.90 -11.54
N GLU A 72 -2.77 -24.24 -10.58
CA GLU A 72 -2.45 -25.63 -10.22
C GLU A 72 -3.71 -26.38 -9.77
N TRP A 73 -4.51 -25.76 -8.93
CA TRP A 73 -5.79 -26.31 -8.51
C TRP A 73 -6.78 -26.54 -9.68
N LEU A 74 -6.79 -25.65 -10.70
CA LEU A 74 -7.57 -25.80 -11.92
C LEU A 74 -6.96 -26.83 -12.90
N HIS A 75 -5.83 -27.46 -12.55
CA HIS A 75 -5.06 -28.37 -13.41
C HIS A 75 -4.59 -27.70 -14.71
N ILE A 76 -4.29 -26.39 -14.63
CA ILE A 76 -3.76 -25.58 -15.73
C ILE A 76 -2.27 -25.35 -15.44
N ASP A 77 -1.39 -26.03 -16.16
CA ASP A 77 0.05 -25.76 -16.07
C ASP A 77 0.40 -24.57 -17.01
N PRO A 78 0.76 -23.39 -16.46
CA PRO A 78 1.14 -22.26 -17.28
C PRO A 78 2.50 -22.45 -17.98
N MET A 79 3.30 -23.45 -17.59
CA MET A 79 4.64 -23.69 -18.10
C MET A 79 4.68 -24.76 -19.19
N ASP A 80 3.61 -25.52 -19.41
CA ASP A 80 3.57 -26.64 -20.39
C ASP A 80 3.58 -26.19 -21.86
N GLY A 81 3.54 -24.89 -22.12
CA GLY A 81 3.53 -24.29 -23.45
C GLY A 81 2.25 -24.51 -24.26
N THR A 82 1.30 -25.33 -23.78
CA THR A 82 0.03 -25.58 -24.46
C THR A 82 -0.94 -24.41 -24.33
N HIS A 83 -0.77 -23.58 -23.30
CA HIS A 83 -1.66 -22.46 -22.97
C HIS A 83 -0.89 -21.12 -22.77
N PRO A 84 -0.28 -20.55 -23.82
CA PRO A 84 0.53 -19.32 -23.69
C PRO A 84 -0.28 -18.12 -23.18
N MET A 85 -1.60 -18.16 -23.29
CA MET A 85 -2.49 -17.12 -22.81
C MET A 85 -2.52 -17.07 -21.27
N TRP A 86 -2.40 -18.19 -20.57
CA TRP A 86 -2.37 -18.23 -19.11
C TRP A 86 -1.03 -17.75 -18.53
N ALA A 87 0.07 -18.03 -19.22
CA ALA A 87 1.39 -17.48 -18.86
C ALA A 87 1.41 -15.96 -19.01
N ALA A 88 0.85 -15.42 -20.12
CA ALA A 88 0.69 -13.99 -20.31
C ALA A 88 -0.27 -13.34 -19.31
N ALA A 89 -1.37 -14.02 -18.98
CA ALA A 89 -2.32 -13.59 -17.95
C ALA A 89 -1.66 -13.57 -16.56
N GLY A 90 -0.82 -14.56 -16.24
CA GLY A 90 -0.06 -14.63 -14.98
C GLY A 90 0.84 -13.40 -14.79
N GLN A 91 1.52 -12.94 -15.83
CA GLN A 91 2.36 -11.76 -15.76
C GLN A 91 1.58 -10.46 -15.56
N SER A 92 0.35 -10.37 -16.08
CA SER A 92 -0.44 -9.13 -16.07
C SER A 92 -1.47 -9.10 -14.96
N VAL A 93 -2.17 -10.21 -14.74
CA VAL A 93 -3.30 -10.34 -13.81
C VAL A 93 -2.87 -10.96 -12.49
N GLY A 94 -1.88 -11.87 -12.51
CA GLY A 94 -1.38 -12.57 -11.34
C GLY A 94 -1.04 -11.62 -10.17
N PRO A 95 -0.20 -10.57 -10.35
CA PRO A 95 0.14 -9.63 -9.28
C PRO A 95 -1.07 -8.86 -8.72
N LEU A 96 -2.08 -8.57 -9.56
CA LEU A 96 -3.33 -7.96 -9.10
C LEU A 96 -4.17 -8.95 -8.29
N PHE A 97 -4.27 -10.18 -8.76
CA PHE A 97 -4.96 -11.25 -8.07
C PHE A 97 -4.30 -11.55 -6.72
N ASP A 98 -2.98 -11.70 -6.68
CA ASP A 98 -2.22 -11.93 -5.45
C ASP A 98 -2.39 -10.79 -4.44
N THR A 99 -2.38 -9.54 -4.91
CA THR A 99 -2.63 -8.37 -4.06
C THR A 99 -4.03 -8.36 -3.47
N LEU A 100 -5.03 -8.74 -4.26
CA LEU A 100 -6.43 -8.78 -3.83
C LEU A 100 -6.71 -9.95 -2.88
N THR A 101 -6.02 -11.05 -3.08
CA THR A 101 -6.23 -12.30 -2.32
C THR A 101 -5.19 -12.52 -1.21
N ALA A 102 -4.20 -11.64 -1.07
CA ALA A 102 -3.15 -11.75 -0.05
C ALA A 102 -3.67 -12.06 1.37
N PRO A 103 -4.76 -11.46 1.87
CA PRO A 103 -5.30 -11.79 3.18
C PRO A 103 -5.82 -13.23 3.31
N PHE A 104 -5.98 -13.92 2.18
CA PHE A 104 -6.53 -15.28 2.09
C PHE A 104 -5.51 -16.30 1.60
N SER A 105 -4.22 -15.95 1.55
CA SER A 105 -3.15 -16.86 1.13
C SER A 105 -3.14 -18.17 1.93
N ALA A 106 -3.38 -18.11 3.25
CA ALA A 106 -3.52 -19.28 4.09
C ALA A 106 -4.73 -20.17 3.70
N PHE A 107 -5.80 -19.57 3.19
CA PHE A 107 -6.97 -20.31 2.69
C PHE A 107 -6.64 -21.04 1.39
N PHE A 108 -5.93 -20.40 0.45
CA PHE A 108 -5.49 -21.06 -0.79
C PHE A 108 -4.50 -22.19 -0.50
N ALA A 109 -3.59 -22.03 0.45
CA ALA A 109 -2.68 -23.09 0.89
C ALA A 109 -3.39 -24.26 1.60
N LEU A 110 -4.53 -24.01 2.24
CA LEU A 110 -5.39 -25.06 2.81
C LEU A 110 -6.15 -25.82 1.71
N LEU A 111 -6.59 -25.12 0.66
CA LEU A 111 -7.25 -25.77 -0.49
C LEU A 111 -6.32 -26.74 -1.20
N GLU A 112 -5.05 -26.41 -1.38
CA GLU A 112 -4.04 -27.26 -2.00
C GLU A 112 -3.87 -28.60 -1.27
N ARG A 113 -4.07 -28.61 0.05
CA ARG A 113 -3.93 -29.80 0.91
C ARG A 113 -5.24 -30.59 1.09
N SER A 114 -6.35 -30.13 0.51
CA SER A 114 -7.65 -30.75 0.72
C SER A 114 -8.00 -31.73 -0.42
N ASP A 115 -8.20 -33.00 -0.10
CA ASP A 115 -8.72 -34.04 -1.01
C ASP A 115 -10.25 -34.09 -0.98
N PHE A 116 -10.92 -32.95 -1.21
CA PHE A 116 -12.38 -32.93 -1.27
C PHE A 116 -12.90 -33.39 -2.65
N ALA A 117 -14.18 -33.71 -2.72
CA ALA A 117 -14.82 -34.02 -4.00
C ALA A 117 -14.81 -32.76 -4.91
N GLY A 118 -14.29 -32.87 -6.12
CA GLY A 118 -13.91 -31.77 -7.02
C GLY A 118 -14.89 -30.58 -7.17
N TRP A 119 -16.24 -30.80 -7.08
CA TRP A 119 -17.21 -29.69 -7.10
C TRP A 119 -17.21 -28.85 -5.81
N LEU A 120 -16.87 -29.46 -4.66
CA LEU A 120 -16.77 -28.76 -3.37
C LEU A 120 -15.55 -27.85 -3.34
N ASP A 121 -14.43 -28.28 -3.93
CA ASP A 121 -13.22 -27.49 -4.06
C ASP A 121 -13.47 -26.24 -4.90
N ILE A 122 -14.19 -26.38 -6.02
CA ILE A 122 -14.60 -25.24 -6.87
C ILE A 122 -15.43 -24.24 -6.07
N LEU A 123 -16.37 -24.72 -5.28
CA LEU A 123 -17.25 -23.87 -4.48
C LEU A 123 -16.44 -23.13 -3.39
N LEU A 124 -15.55 -23.83 -2.71
CA LEU A 124 -14.68 -23.24 -1.69
C LEU A 124 -13.71 -22.21 -2.27
N ALA A 125 -13.09 -22.52 -3.43
CA ALA A 125 -12.23 -21.56 -4.11
C ALA A 125 -13.00 -20.31 -4.54
N CYS A 126 -14.17 -20.47 -5.14
CA CYS A 126 -15.03 -19.33 -5.49
C CYS A 126 -15.43 -18.50 -4.26
N ALA A 127 -15.78 -19.16 -3.16
CA ALA A 127 -16.10 -18.49 -1.91
C ALA A 127 -14.90 -17.73 -1.32
N GLY A 128 -13.70 -18.33 -1.37
CA GLY A 128 -12.46 -17.69 -0.93
C GLY A 128 -12.11 -16.47 -1.77
N ILE A 129 -12.16 -16.59 -3.09
CA ILE A 129 -11.93 -15.47 -4.01
C ILE A 129 -12.95 -14.35 -3.75
N ALA A 130 -14.23 -14.68 -3.68
CA ALA A 130 -15.29 -13.71 -3.42
C ALA A 130 -15.10 -13.03 -2.05
N GLY A 131 -14.77 -13.81 -1.02
CA GLY A 131 -14.46 -13.30 0.33
C GLY A 131 -13.24 -12.40 0.34
N GLY A 132 -12.16 -12.77 -0.36
CA GLY A 132 -10.94 -11.99 -0.50
C GLY A 132 -11.18 -10.66 -1.18
N VAL A 133 -11.87 -10.68 -2.31
CA VAL A 133 -12.25 -9.46 -3.03
C VAL A 133 -13.16 -8.58 -2.16
N TRP A 134 -14.17 -9.17 -1.50
CA TRP A 134 -15.05 -8.45 -0.59
C TRP A 134 -14.26 -7.78 0.53
N PHE A 135 -13.38 -8.53 1.22
CA PHE A 135 -12.55 -8.01 2.29
C PHE A 135 -11.64 -6.87 1.81
N SER A 136 -10.96 -7.05 0.67
CA SER A 136 -10.07 -6.04 0.09
C SER A 136 -10.82 -4.77 -0.27
N VAL A 137 -11.99 -4.89 -0.88
CA VAL A 137 -12.80 -3.73 -1.28
C VAL A 137 -13.41 -3.02 -0.08
N TRP A 138 -13.99 -3.76 0.88
CA TRP A 138 -14.80 -3.17 1.94
C TRP A 138 -14.01 -2.83 3.20
N VAL A 139 -13.07 -3.67 3.59
CA VAL A 139 -12.31 -3.49 4.83
C VAL A 139 -11.00 -2.75 4.57
N LEU A 140 -10.16 -3.24 3.66
CA LEU A 140 -8.85 -2.64 3.44
C LEU A 140 -8.95 -1.22 2.86
N SER A 141 -9.92 -0.96 1.98
CA SER A 141 -10.16 0.39 1.45
C SER A 141 -10.53 1.38 2.55
N ALA A 142 -11.42 0.99 3.47
CA ALA A 142 -11.82 1.83 4.60
C ALA A 142 -10.65 2.03 5.58
N LEU A 143 -9.85 1.00 5.81
CA LEU A 143 -8.66 1.05 6.65
C LEU A 143 -7.61 2.00 6.08
N THR A 144 -7.38 1.96 4.77
CA THR A 144 -6.49 2.90 4.06
C THR A 144 -6.94 4.34 4.26
N VAL A 145 -8.23 4.64 4.08
CA VAL A 145 -8.76 5.99 4.28
C VAL A 145 -8.68 6.40 5.75
N GLY A 146 -8.97 5.50 6.67
CA GLY A 146 -8.81 5.73 8.11
C GLY A 146 -7.37 6.05 8.50
N ALA A 147 -6.41 5.35 7.91
CA ALA A 147 -4.99 5.67 8.10
C ALA A 147 -4.64 7.07 7.59
N ARG A 148 -5.17 7.48 6.42
CA ARG A 148 -4.99 8.88 5.94
C ARG A 148 -5.56 9.88 6.93
N ARG A 149 -6.70 9.58 7.54
CA ARG A 149 -7.27 10.41 8.60
C ARG A 149 -6.33 10.50 9.81
N PHE A 150 -5.82 9.38 10.30
CA PHE A 150 -4.83 9.36 11.38
C PHE A 150 -3.62 10.24 11.03
N PHE A 151 -3.05 10.11 9.82
CA PHE A 151 -1.92 10.92 9.40
C PHE A 151 -2.27 12.41 9.24
N LEU A 152 -3.48 12.77 8.84
CA LEU A 152 -3.94 14.16 8.80
C LEU A 152 -4.07 14.75 10.21
N GLU A 153 -4.66 14.02 11.14
CA GLU A 153 -4.79 14.45 12.53
C GLU A 153 -3.43 14.54 13.23
N SER A 154 -2.49 13.60 12.97
CA SER A 154 -1.14 13.61 13.55
C SER A 154 -0.27 14.77 13.09
N ARG A 155 -0.66 15.48 12.04
CA ARG A 155 0.00 16.70 11.63
C ARG A 155 -0.19 17.83 12.62
N VAL A 156 -1.31 17.83 13.32
CA VAL A 156 -1.75 18.95 14.15
C VAL A 156 -1.70 18.65 15.63
N ARG A 157 -2.09 17.44 16.01
CA ARG A 157 -2.15 17.01 17.41
C ARG A 157 -0.98 16.13 17.78
N ASP A 158 -0.55 16.25 19.01
CA ASP A 158 0.39 15.33 19.63
C ASP A 158 -0.37 14.17 20.28
N ASN A 159 0.27 13.02 20.40
CA ASN A 159 -0.27 11.83 21.08
C ASN A 159 -1.65 11.37 20.56
N ILE A 160 -1.75 11.19 19.24
CA ILE A 160 -2.99 10.71 18.63
C ILE A 160 -3.16 9.22 18.89
N SER A 161 -4.38 8.84 19.27
CA SER A 161 -4.77 7.44 19.39
C SER A 161 -4.80 6.75 18.04
N ILE A 162 -4.30 5.53 17.98
CA ILE A 162 -4.40 4.64 16.81
C ILE A 162 -5.88 4.41 16.41
N ALA A 163 -6.81 4.54 17.39
CA ALA A 163 -8.25 4.44 17.14
C ALA A 163 -8.77 5.42 16.10
N ALA A 164 -8.09 6.56 15.85
CA ALA A 164 -8.44 7.50 14.78
C ALA A 164 -8.46 6.83 13.39
N MET A 165 -7.66 5.78 13.19
CA MET A 165 -7.62 5.00 11.95
C MET A 165 -8.95 4.26 11.68
N PHE A 166 -9.68 3.87 12.73
CA PHE A 166 -10.94 3.15 12.60
C PHE A 166 -12.16 4.07 12.49
N THR A 167 -11.96 5.39 12.43
CA THR A 167 -13.05 6.38 12.33
C THR A 167 -14.05 6.10 11.21
N PRO A 168 -13.68 5.66 9.99
CA PRO A 168 -14.66 5.35 8.95
C PRO A 168 -15.69 4.30 9.36
N PHE A 169 -15.30 3.35 10.21
CA PHE A 169 -16.18 2.27 10.69
C PHE A 169 -17.17 2.75 11.77
N TYR A 170 -16.77 3.66 12.65
CA TYR A 170 -17.60 4.12 13.76
C TYR A 170 -18.58 5.23 13.39
N ARG A 171 -18.26 6.07 12.41
CA ARG A 171 -19.06 7.25 12.08
C ARG A 171 -20.13 7.02 11.00
N GLY A 172 -20.42 5.79 10.64
CA GLY A 172 -21.50 5.44 9.70
C GLY A 172 -21.24 5.81 8.22
N ASN A 173 -20.06 6.36 7.90
CA ASN A 173 -19.71 6.77 6.54
C ASN A 173 -18.92 5.72 5.77
N TRP A 174 -18.77 4.53 6.33
CA TRP A 174 -18.01 3.43 5.75
C TRP A 174 -18.43 3.12 4.31
N TRP A 175 -19.74 3.02 4.07
CA TRP A 175 -20.29 2.73 2.75
C TRP A 175 -19.85 3.74 1.68
N ASN A 176 -19.94 5.04 1.99
CA ASN A 176 -19.57 6.10 1.04
C ASN A 176 -18.06 6.13 0.77
N VAL A 177 -17.25 5.95 1.80
CA VAL A 177 -15.79 5.84 1.71
C VAL A 177 -15.40 4.67 0.81
N THR A 178 -15.99 3.49 1.03
CA THR A 178 -15.72 2.29 0.24
C THR A 178 -16.13 2.46 -1.21
N LYS A 179 -17.31 3.04 -1.48
CA LYS A 179 -17.72 3.38 -2.85
C LYS A 179 -16.74 4.30 -3.56
N GLY A 180 -16.21 5.30 -2.86
CA GLY A 180 -15.23 6.22 -3.41
C GLY A 180 -13.91 5.53 -3.76
N MET A 181 -13.44 4.64 -2.90
CA MET A 181 -12.25 3.84 -3.15
C MET A 181 -12.46 2.81 -4.25
N LEU A 182 -13.62 2.14 -4.27
CA LEU A 182 -13.98 1.20 -5.33
C LEU A 182 -14.03 1.91 -6.70
N LEU A 183 -14.69 3.06 -6.79
CA LEU A 183 -14.76 3.83 -8.03
C LEU A 183 -13.36 4.26 -8.51
N ARG A 184 -12.49 4.69 -7.57
CA ARG A 184 -11.08 4.96 -7.87
C ARG A 184 -10.38 3.73 -8.43
N SER A 185 -10.57 2.56 -7.82
CA SER A 185 -9.95 1.29 -8.26
C SER A 185 -10.44 0.88 -9.65
N VAL A 186 -11.74 0.97 -9.91
CA VAL A 186 -12.32 0.70 -11.24
C VAL A 186 -11.70 1.63 -12.30
N TYR A 187 -11.60 2.93 -12.03
CA TYR A 187 -10.93 3.83 -12.96
C TYR A 187 -9.44 3.49 -13.15
N MET A 188 -8.75 3.08 -12.09
CA MET A 188 -7.34 2.66 -12.22
C MET A 188 -7.21 1.42 -13.11
N ILE A 189 -8.04 0.40 -12.91
CA ILE A 189 -8.06 -0.81 -13.75
C ILE A 189 -8.33 -0.47 -15.21
N LEU A 190 -9.30 0.39 -15.50
CA LEU A 190 -9.57 0.83 -16.88
C LEU A 190 -8.36 1.53 -17.51
N TRP A 191 -7.58 2.28 -16.72
CA TRP A 191 -6.39 2.96 -17.21
C TRP A 191 -5.17 2.05 -17.32
N THR A 192 -5.13 0.88 -16.67
CA THR A 192 -4.04 -0.11 -16.87
C THR A 192 -4.03 -0.66 -18.29
N CYS A 193 -5.18 -0.68 -18.97
CA CYS A 193 -5.25 -1.02 -20.40
C CYS A 193 -4.48 -0.04 -21.29
N THR A 194 -4.11 1.14 -20.78
CA THR A 194 -3.34 2.16 -21.51
C THR A 194 -1.99 2.38 -20.84
N ILE A 195 -0.91 1.95 -21.48
CA ILE A 195 0.45 2.01 -20.92
C ILE A 195 0.84 3.44 -20.50
N ILE A 196 0.55 4.45 -21.32
CA ILE A 196 0.89 5.86 -21.05
C ILE A 196 -0.12 6.51 -20.10
N GLY A 197 -1.39 6.14 -20.19
CA GLY A 197 -2.47 6.72 -19.38
C GLY A 197 -2.35 6.34 -17.91
N PHE A 198 -1.93 5.12 -17.61
CA PHE A 198 -1.84 4.60 -16.24
C PHE A 198 -0.98 5.48 -15.30
N PRO A 199 0.31 5.77 -15.57
CA PRO A 199 1.11 6.59 -14.66
C PRO A 199 0.55 8.01 -14.48
N VAL A 200 -0.02 8.61 -15.52
CA VAL A 200 -0.64 9.94 -15.43
C VAL A 200 -1.85 9.94 -14.51
N LYS A 201 -2.68 8.88 -14.56
CA LYS A 201 -3.89 8.74 -13.76
C LYS A 201 -3.60 8.26 -12.34
N LEU A 202 -2.55 7.48 -12.15
CA LEU A 202 -2.05 7.11 -10.83
C LEU A 202 -1.83 8.37 -9.97
N TYR A 203 -1.14 9.37 -10.52
CA TYR A 203 -0.94 10.65 -9.84
C TYR A 203 -2.23 11.47 -9.76
N ALA A 204 -3.08 11.47 -10.79
CA ALA A 204 -4.33 12.24 -10.78
C ALA A 204 -5.31 11.82 -9.68
N TYR A 205 -5.35 10.52 -9.33
CA TYR A 205 -6.27 9.97 -8.32
C TYR A 205 -5.62 9.77 -6.94
N ARG A 206 -4.39 10.24 -6.76
CA ARG A 206 -3.61 10.01 -5.54
C ARG A 206 -4.21 10.64 -4.29
N MET A 207 -4.88 11.79 -4.44
CA MET A 207 -5.42 12.54 -3.30
C MET A 207 -6.82 12.06 -2.88
N VAL A 208 -7.46 11.15 -3.62
CA VAL A 208 -8.79 10.63 -3.30
C VAL A 208 -8.89 10.09 -1.87
N PRO A 209 -7.97 9.23 -1.37
CA PRO A 209 -8.06 8.72 -0.01
C PRO A 209 -7.97 9.82 1.05
N TYR A 210 -7.21 10.89 0.80
CA TYR A 210 -7.07 12.03 1.71
C TYR A 210 -8.33 12.88 1.73
N ILE A 211 -8.96 13.11 0.58
CA ILE A 211 -10.22 13.86 0.46
C ILE A 211 -11.33 13.12 1.20
N LEU A 212 -11.45 11.80 1.01
CA LEU A 212 -12.42 10.97 1.72
C LEU A 212 -12.11 10.85 3.22
N ALA A 213 -10.84 10.93 3.62
CA ALA A 213 -10.44 10.96 5.02
C ALA A 213 -10.83 12.29 5.69
N GLU A 214 -10.73 13.40 4.99
CA GLU A 214 -11.15 14.73 5.48
C GLU A 214 -12.68 14.84 5.48
N ASN A 215 -13.33 14.54 4.36
CA ASN A 215 -14.78 14.57 4.22
C ASN A 215 -15.36 13.23 3.75
N PRO A 216 -15.69 12.33 4.68
CA PRO A 216 -16.25 11.02 4.36
C PRO A 216 -17.62 11.05 3.67
N GLN A 217 -18.31 12.20 3.69
CA GLN A 217 -19.61 12.38 3.05
C GLN A 217 -19.51 12.92 1.62
N ALA A 218 -18.31 13.31 1.16
CA ALA A 218 -18.09 13.77 -0.20
C ALA A 218 -18.54 12.71 -1.21
N LYS A 219 -19.25 13.13 -2.27
CA LYS A 219 -19.63 12.17 -3.31
C LYS A 219 -18.40 11.60 -3.99
N PRO A 220 -18.37 10.27 -4.26
CA PRO A 220 -17.23 9.58 -4.89
C PRO A 220 -16.70 10.27 -6.15
N THR A 221 -17.60 10.72 -7.01
CA THR A 221 -17.26 11.41 -8.26
C THR A 221 -16.64 12.79 -8.02
N GLU A 222 -17.15 13.55 -7.05
CA GLU A 222 -16.62 14.87 -6.66
C GLU A 222 -15.22 14.73 -6.03
N ALA A 223 -15.01 13.71 -5.17
CA ALA A 223 -13.70 13.43 -4.60
C ALA A 223 -12.64 13.10 -5.67
N ILE A 224 -13.00 12.32 -6.70
CA ILE A 224 -12.12 12.02 -7.84
C ILE A 224 -11.86 13.29 -8.66
N GLN A 225 -12.87 14.09 -8.92
CA GLN A 225 -12.74 15.33 -9.68
C GLN A 225 -11.84 16.33 -8.94
N LEU A 226 -12.05 16.52 -7.65
CA LEU A 226 -11.20 17.38 -6.81
C LEU A 226 -9.75 16.88 -6.79
N SER A 227 -9.52 15.58 -6.65
CA SER A 227 -8.17 15.01 -6.73
C SER A 227 -7.49 15.34 -8.06
N ARG A 228 -8.22 15.25 -9.18
CA ARG A 228 -7.70 15.60 -10.50
C ARG A 228 -7.34 17.09 -10.60
N GLN A 229 -8.16 17.97 -10.03
CA GLN A 229 -7.91 19.41 -9.98
C GLN A 229 -6.67 19.73 -9.15
N MET A 230 -6.55 19.19 -7.93
CA MET A 230 -5.39 19.37 -7.05
C MET A 230 -4.08 18.93 -7.72
N MET A 231 -4.13 17.83 -8.48
CA MET A 231 -2.96 17.26 -9.14
C MET A 231 -2.68 17.87 -10.52
N ASN A 232 -3.55 18.74 -11.02
CA ASN A 232 -3.29 19.43 -12.29
C ASN A 232 -2.06 20.36 -12.15
N GLY A 233 -1.11 20.24 -13.09
CA GLY A 233 0.17 20.94 -13.02
C GLY A 233 1.18 20.41 -11.98
N ASN A 234 0.75 19.55 -11.03
CA ASN A 234 1.60 19.06 -9.95
C ASN A 234 2.10 17.61 -10.15
N LYS A 235 1.60 16.88 -11.15
CA LYS A 235 1.91 15.44 -11.34
C LYS A 235 3.41 15.17 -11.46
N TRP A 236 4.11 15.91 -12.32
CA TRP A 236 5.55 15.77 -12.50
C TRP A 236 6.35 16.06 -11.21
N ARG A 237 5.95 17.09 -10.48
CA ARG A 237 6.58 17.44 -9.21
C ARG A 237 6.39 16.36 -8.15
N CYS A 238 5.20 15.74 -8.11
CA CYS A 238 4.92 14.59 -7.26
C CYS A 238 5.73 13.37 -7.67
N PHE A 239 5.85 13.09 -8.97
CA PHE A 239 6.70 12.02 -9.48
C PHE A 239 8.17 12.20 -9.03
N VAL A 240 8.71 13.40 -9.17
CA VAL A 240 10.08 13.69 -8.71
C VAL A 240 10.22 13.60 -7.19
N LEU A 241 9.18 13.96 -6.42
CA LEU A 241 9.16 13.73 -4.97
C LEU A 241 9.23 12.23 -4.65
N ASP A 242 8.42 11.41 -5.32
CA ASP A 242 8.41 9.96 -5.14
C ASP A 242 9.75 9.33 -5.52
N LEU A 243 10.29 9.72 -6.67
CA LEU A 243 11.58 9.24 -7.14
C LEU A 243 12.68 9.56 -6.12
N THR A 244 12.67 10.77 -5.56
CA THR A 244 13.68 11.15 -4.55
C THR A 244 13.47 10.42 -3.21
N LEU A 245 12.23 10.11 -2.83
CA LEU A 245 11.96 9.30 -1.63
C LEU A 245 12.33 7.83 -1.88
N TYR A 246 12.00 7.30 -3.05
CA TYR A 246 12.36 5.93 -3.43
C TYR A 246 13.87 5.74 -3.50
N LEU A 247 14.60 6.63 -4.19
CA LEU A 247 16.04 6.53 -4.34
C LEU A 247 16.75 6.51 -2.98
N HIS A 248 16.38 7.42 -2.06
CA HIS A 248 17.07 7.56 -0.78
C HIS A 248 16.71 6.48 0.25
N TRP A 249 15.44 6.04 0.25
CA TRP A 249 14.91 5.24 1.35
C TRP A 249 14.57 3.79 1.00
N ALA A 250 14.52 3.46 -0.29
CA ALA A 250 14.33 2.09 -0.73
C ALA A 250 15.54 1.61 -1.54
N PHE A 251 15.85 2.27 -2.66
CA PHE A 251 16.88 1.78 -3.58
C PHE A 251 18.28 1.76 -2.95
N LEU A 252 18.74 2.87 -2.36
CA LEU A 252 20.09 2.93 -1.78
C LEU A 252 20.29 1.97 -0.62
N PRO A 253 19.40 1.87 0.39
CA PRO A 253 19.55 0.90 1.46
C PRO A 253 19.55 -0.55 0.96
N THR A 254 18.66 -0.87 0.00
CA THR A 254 18.62 -2.22 -0.60
C THR A 254 19.90 -2.54 -1.37
N LEU A 255 20.40 -1.61 -2.16
CA LEU A 255 21.65 -1.78 -2.90
C LEU A 255 22.84 -2.00 -1.96
N LEU A 256 22.96 -1.15 -0.94
CA LEU A 256 24.03 -1.28 0.07
C LEU A 256 23.93 -2.59 0.83
N ALA A 257 22.73 -2.98 1.26
CA ALA A 257 22.50 -4.24 1.96
C ALA A 257 22.84 -5.44 1.08
N SER A 258 22.50 -5.41 -0.20
CA SER A 258 22.85 -6.45 -1.17
C SER A 258 24.35 -6.57 -1.37
N ILE A 259 25.05 -5.45 -1.57
CA ILE A 259 26.51 -5.44 -1.74
C ILE A 259 27.21 -5.95 -0.47
N LEU A 260 26.82 -5.44 0.71
CA LEU A 260 27.41 -5.84 1.98
C LEU A 260 27.10 -7.31 2.31
N GLY A 261 25.84 -7.73 2.12
CA GLY A 261 25.42 -9.12 2.35
C GLY A 261 26.19 -10.10 1.48
N THR A 262 26.36 -9.78 0.18
CA THR A 262 27.15 -10.62 -0.72
C THR A 262 28.64 -10.58 -0.35
N GLY A 263 29.21 -9.41 -0.11
CA GLY A 263 30.64 -9.28 0.23
C GLY A 263 31.02 -10.00 1.53
N ILE A 264 30.26 -9.81 2.60
CA ILE A 264 30.45 -10.52 3.88
C ILE A 264 30.18 -12.02 3.70
N GLY A 265 29.16 -12.37 2.92
CA GLY A 265 28.81 -13.76 2.63
C GLY A 265 29.94 -14.51 1.89
N MET A 266 30.61 -13.87 0.93
CA MET A 266 31.77 -14.42 0.24
C MET A 266 32.95 -14.62 1.20
N LEU A 267 33.19 -13.68 2.11
CA LEU A 267 34.29 -13.79 3.09
C LEU A 267 34.05 -14.88 4.14
N THR A 268 32.80 -15.10 4.51
CA THR A 268 32.42 -16.08 5.55
C THR A 268 32.01 -17.42 5.00
N GLY A 269 31.89 -17.60 3.68
CA GLY A 269 31.34 -18.78 3.03
C GLY A 269 29.81 -18.95 3.21
N ARG A 270 29.10 -17.96 3.75
CA ARG A 270 27.66 -18.05 4.07
C ARG A 270 26.84 -16.97 3.37
N ILE A 271 26.84 -16.96 2.05
CA ILE A 271 26.19 -15.93 1.23
C ILE A 271 24.69 -15.83 1.52
N VAL A 272 23.99 -16.97 1.55
CA VAL A 272 22.54 -17.01 1.76
C VAL A 272 22.14 -16.41 3.12
N LEU A 273 22.87 -16.77 4.18
CA LEU A 273 22.62 -16.24 5.52
C LEU A 273 22.82 -14.71 5.57
N CYS A 274 23.94 -14.23 5.03
CA CYS A 274 24.24 -12.80 5.03
C CYS A 274 23.26 -11.99 4.20
N GLN A 275 22.80 -12.51 3.07
CA GLN A 275 21.76 -11.92 2.24
C GLN A 275 20.41 -11.87 2.98
N SER A 276 20.00 -12.96 3.62
CA SER A 276 18.75 -13.00 4.40
C SER A 276 18.77 -11.98 5.55
N ILE A 277 19.87 -11.88 6.29
CA ILE A 277 20.01 -10.87 7.35
C ILE A 277 19.93 -9.45 6.78
N ALA A 278 20.58 -9.18 5.66
CA ALA A 278 20.56 -7.88 5.00
C ALA A 278 19.15 -7.50 4.53
N THR A 279 18.40 -8.43 3.94
CA THR A 279 17.02 -8.25 3.51
C THR A 279 16.10 -7.95 4.70
N VAL A 280 16.22 -8.73 5.78
CA VAL A 280 15.45 -8.50 7.01
C VAL A 280 15.75 -7.12 7.60
N ALA A 281 17.02 -6.72 7.65
CA ALA A 281 17.40 -5.40 8.17
C ALA A 281 16.78 -4.25 7.36
N VAL A 282 16.80 -4.33 6.02
CA VAL A 282 16.17 -3.33 5.14
C VAL A 282 14.64 -3.34 5.29
N GLY A 283 14.02 -4.51 5.37
CA GLY A 283 12.58 -4.64 5.60
C GLY A 283 12.14 -4.01 6.92
N LEU A 284 12.86 -4.30 8.00
CA LEU A 284 12.63 -3.68 9.32
C LEU A 284 12.82 -2.16 9.28
N LEU A 285 13.88 -1.68 8.64
CA LEU A 285 14.11 -0.25 8.46
C LEU A 285 12.95 0.43 7.72
N SER A 286 12.48 -0.22 6.66
CA SER A 286 11.35 0.27 5.86
C SER A 286 10.06 0.30 6.68
N LEU A 287 9.77 -0.77 7.41
CA LEU A 287 8.56 -0.89 8.23
C LEU A 287 8.54 0.13 9.37
N LEU A 288 9.66 0.28 10.09
CA LEU A 288 9.73 1.12 11.28
C LEU A 288 9.84 2.62 10.94
N PHE A 289 10.58 2.99 9.90
CA PHE A 289 10.92 4.40 9.67
C PHE A 289 10.42 4.93 8.33
N VAL A 290 10.63 4.20 7.24
CA VAL A 290 10.42 4.74 5.90
C VAL A 290 8.94 4.94 5.59
N ASN A 291 8.10 3.96 5.91
CA ASN A 291 6.66 4.03 5.62
C ASN A 291 5.97 5.15 6.38
N GLY A 292 6.30 5.31 7.68
CA GLY A 292 5.77 6.40 8.50
C GLY A 292 6.21 7.77 7.99
N TYR A 293 7.50 7.93 7.65
CA TYR A 293 8.03 9.17 7.09
C TYR A 293 7.40 9.50 5.71
N LYS A 294 7.28 8.52 4.81
CA LYS A 294 6.63 8.71 3.50
C LYS A 294 5.18 9.15 3.67
N SER A 295 4.42 8.49 4.54
CA SER A 295 3.02 8.83 4.82
C SER A 295 2.88 10.23 5.38
N ALA A 296 3.76 10.65 6.29
CA ALA A 296 3.82 12.01 6.82
C ALA A 296 4.16 13.05 5.72
N ALA A 297 5.13 12.74 4.84
CA ALA A 297 5.47 13.62 3.73
C ALA A 297 4.31 13.81 2.75
N TYR A 298 3.57 12.73 2.44
CA TYR A 298 2.39 12.84 1.58
C TYR A 298 1.23 13.59 2.23
N THR A 299 1.10 13.49 3.53
CA THR A 299 0.13 14.29 4.29
C THR A 299 0.46 15.77 4.24
N ALA A 300 1.74 16.13 4.35
CA ALA A 300 2.21 17.50 4.18
C ALA A 300 1.96 18.01 2.74
N LEU A 301 2.17 17.14 1.73
CA LEU A 301 1.87 17.45 0.34
C LEU A 301 0.37 17.73 0.14
N TYR A 302 -0.51 16.85 0.66
CA TYR A 302 -1.95 17.06 0.60
C TYR A 302 -2.37 18.40 1.19
N ALA A 303 -1.85 18.74 2.38
CA ALA A 303 -2.17 19.99 3.02
C ALA A 303 -1.70 21.22 2.21
N ALA A 304 -0.53 21.16 1.58
CA ALA A 304 -0.06 22.22 0.69
C ALA A 304 -0.94 22.39 -0.57
N LEU A 305 -1.35 21.26 -1.16
CA LEU A 305 -2.26 21.28 -2.32
C LEU A 305 -3.67 21.76 -1.95
N ARG A 306 -4.15 21.34 -0.77
CA ARG A 306 -5.43 21.80 -0.21
C ARG A 306 -5.46 23.32 -0.03
N GLN A 307 -4.41 23.85 0.58
CA GLN A 307 -4.28 25.30 0.77
C GLN A 307 -4.28 26.05 -0.57
N ALA A 308 -3.51 25.56 -1.55
CA ALA A 308 -3.47 26.18 -2.87
C ALA A 308 -4.83 26.17 -3.59
N GLN A 309 -5.67 25.14 -3.38
CA GLN A 309 -7.03 25.10 -3.95
C GLN A 309 -7.98 26.07 -3.24
N ARG A 310 -7.83 26.24 -1.94
CA ARG A 310 -8.62 27.25 -1.17
C ARG A 310 -8.25 28.67 -1.56
N ASP A 311 -6.96 28.96 -1.65
CA ASP A 311 -6.44 30.28 -2.02
C ASP A 311 -6.87 30.68 -3.46
N ALA A 312 -7.07 29.69 -4.32
CA ALA A 312 -7.54 29.89 -5.70
C ALA A 312 -9.07 29.92 -5.83
N ASP A 313 -9.82 29.77 -4.73
CA ASP A 313 -11.28 29.66 -4.70
C ASP A 313 -11.84 28.67 -5.73
N ALA A 314 -11.20 27.50 -5.82
CA ALA A 314 -11.52 26.49 -6.82
C ALA A 314 -12.94 25.91 -6.64
N PRO A 315 -13.64 25.52 -7.73
CA PRO A 315 -15.07 25.14 -7.71
C PRO A 315 -15.48 24.07 -6.70
N LEU A 316 -14.55 23.18 -6.31
CA LEU A 316 -14.80 22.12 -5.33
C LEU A 316 -14.11 22.36 -3.98
N SER A 317 -13.62 23.58 -3.72
CA SER A 317 -12.97 23.93 -2.45
C SER A 317 -13.93 23.81 -1.25
N SER A 318 -15.24 23.92 -1.49
CA SER A 318 -16.31 23.71 -0.49
C SER A 318 -16.36 22.29 0.09
N LEU A 319 -15.76 21.30 -0.58
CA LEU A 319 -15.65 19.94 -0.06
C LEU A 319 -14.65 19.82 1.09
N PHE A 320 -13.73 20.77 1.23
CA PHE A 320 -12.81 20.78 2.36
C PHE A 320 -13.54 21.20 3.64
N THR A 321 -13.35 20.44 4.69
CA THR A 321 -13.91 20.79 6.00
C THR A 321 -13.26 22.07 6.54
N VAL A 322 -14.07 22.95 7.15
CA VAL A 322 -13.59 24.15 7.82
C VAL A 322 -13.98 24.05 9.30
N PRO A 323 -13.03 24.21 10.22
CA PRO A 323 -11.58 24.39 10.04
C PRO A 323 -10.88 23.10 9.53
N ALA A 324 -9.72 23.29 8.91
CA ALA A 324 -8.83 22.15 8.62
C ALA A 324 -8.51 21.39 9.91
N PHE A 325 -8.19 20.10 9.82
CA PHE A 325 -7.77 19.35 10.99
C PHE A 325 -6.76 20.18 11.82
N GLY A 326 -7.22 20.67 13.00
CA GLY A 326 -6.46 21.40 14.01
C GLY A 326 -6.21 22.88 13.80
N GLU A 327 -6.82 23.52 12.84
CA GLU A 327 -7.02 24.98 12.91
C GLU A 327 -8.06 25.24 13.99
N ALA A 328 -7.73 26.08 14.99
CA ALA A 328 -8.72 26.57 15.91
C ALA A 328 -9.88 27.21 15.10
N ALA A 329 -11.11 26.91 15.48
CA ALA A 329 -12.24 27.63 14.89
C ALA A 329 -11.94 29.13 14.98
N PRO A 330 -12.22 29.92 13.93
CA PRO A 330 -12.02 31.36 14.01
C PRO A 330 -12.77 31.85 15.25
N THR A 331 -12.03 32.35 16.23
CA THR A 331 -12.61 33.01 17.41
C THR A 331 -13.22 34.28 16.93
N GLY A 332 -14.55 34.29 16.74
CA GLY A 332 -15.32 35.53 16.49
C GLY A 332 -16.13 35.48 15.21
N ALA A 333 -17.38 35.12 15.35
CA ALA A 333 -18.51 35.75 14.67
C ALA A 333 -19.61 35.93 15.71
#